data_ece756b33dea71a64b404dfcfda3d45b
#
_entry.id   ece756b33dea71a64b404dfcfda3d45b
#
_cell.length_a   1.000
_cell.length_b   1.000
_cell.length_c   1.000
_cell.angle_alpha   90.00
_cell.angle_beta   90.00
_cell.angle_gamma   90.00
#
_symmetry.space_group_name_H-M   'P 1'
#
loop_
_entity.id
_entity.type
_entity.pdbx_description
1 polymer ?
#
loop_
_entity_poly.entity_id
_entity_poly.type
_entity_poly.pdbx_seq_one_letter_code
_entity_poly.pdbx_strand_id
1 'polypeptide(L)'
;MQSLPYILDDTPQSIKIKRNSVMTLEFRNQPKGGVLVKKVDSVTNAPISDVEFLVTDSDGNLIGNANGKFVTDSAGTFTITDIAPGTTLIIKETRAKDGYLLDDTPQTVKVKSNEVVTVEFRNQPKGNLIIVKQDSVTKEPLEGVEFKITYADGSYVDAESGTLSSTGLYRTDKAGKITISGISGTVVVTEIETIPGYTIDENTRTQTVVVNPNDTQTLYFYNTPVGGLQIIKSDTDSGKRISGVKFEIRKMNGEIHGAYT
;
A
#
# COMPACT_ATOMS: atom_id res chain seq x y z
N MET A 1 -26.80 32.13 7.57
CA MET A 1 -26.64 33.23 6.60
C MET A 1 -25.99 32.66 5.37
N GLN A 2 -26.63 32.78 4.23
CA GLN A 2 -26.02 32.37 2.95
C GLN A 2 -24.90 33.37 2.64
N SER A 3 -23.65 32.92 2.47
CA SER A 3 -22.55 33.82 2.09
C SER A 3 -22.85 34.42 0.73
N LEU A 4 -22.68 35.72 0.61
CA LEU A 4 -22.82 36.38 -0.69
C LEU A 4 -21.70 35.89 -1.63
N PRO A 5 -21.99 35.56 -2.89
CA PRO A 5 -20.98 35.08 -3.86
C PRO A 5 -20.01 36.20 -4.30
N TYR A 6 -20.04 37.31 -3.65
CA TYR A 6 -19.23 38.50 -3.94
C TYR A 6 -18.52 39.02 -2.69
N ILE A 7 -17.38 39.68 -2.89
CA ILE A 7 -16.75 40.51 -1.88
C ILE A 7 -17.47 41.88 -1.91
N LEU A 8 -17.88 42.32 -0.74
CA LEU A 8 -18.46 43.63 -0.60
C LEU A 8 -17.35 44.69 -0.79
N ASP A 9 -17.58 45.65 -1.69
CA ASP A 9 -16.81 46.89 -1.72
C ASP A 9 -17.49 47.89 -0.77
N ASP A 10 -16.90 48.09 0.38
CA ASP A 10 -17.37 49.01 1.42
C ASP A 10 -16.68 50.39 1.33
N THR A 11 -15.93 50.63 0.25
CA THR A 11 -15.25 51.91 0.04
C THR A 11 -16.27 53.06 -0.07
N PRO A 12 -16.24 54.04 0.84
CA PRO A 12 -17.18 55.13 0.77
C PRO A 12 -16.99 55.95 -0.50
N GLN A 13 -18.09 56.19 -1.21
CA GLN A 13 -18.10 57.07 -2.35
C GLN A 13 -18.86 58.35 -2.01
N SER A 14 -18.34 59.51 -2.43
CA SER A 14 -18.99 60.78 -2.24
C SER A 14 -19.22 61.48 -3.57
N ILE A 15 -20.41 62.10 -3.72
CA ILE A 15 -20.81 62.82 -4.94
C ILE A 15 -21.43 64.15 -4.57
N LYS A 16 -21.09 65.15 -5.34
CA LYS A 16 -21.72 66.50 -5.20
C LYS A 16 -22.93 66.53 -6.12
N ILE A 17 -24.12 66.64 -5.50
CA ILE A 17 -25.37 66.78 -6.24
C ILE A 17 -25.47 68.17 -6.85
N LYS A 18 -25.75 68.26 -8.15
CA LYS A 18 -25.98 69.48 -8.89
C LYS A 18 -27.47 69.67 -9.10
N ARG A 19 -27.93 70.98 -9.10
CA ARG A 19 -29.32 71.28 -9.33
C ARG A 19 -29.77 70.90 -10.73
N ASN A 20 -30.97 70.31 -10.86
CA ASN A 20 -31.56 69.84 -12.11
C ASN A 20 -30.73 68.78 -12.89
N SER A 21 -29.97 67.94 -12.19
CA SER A 21 -29.24 66.83 -12.82
C SER A 21 -29.38 65.51 -12.02
N VAL A 22 -29.42 64.39 -12.72
CA VAL A 22 -29.32 63.07 -12.12
C VAL A 22 -27.83 62.70 -12.10
N MET A 23 -27.34 62.24 -10.97
CA MET A 23 -25.99 61.78 -10.79
C MET A 23 -26.04 60.29 -10.51
N THR A 24 -25.14 59.51 -11.12
CA THR A 24 -25.04 58.07 -10.93
C THR A 24 -23.79 57.74 -10.13
N LEU A 25 -23.93 56.91 -9.10
CA LEU A 25 -22.84 56.22 -8.41
C LEU A 25 -22.89 54.76 -8.79
N GLU A 26 -21.75 54.21 -9.16
CA GLU A 26 -21.63 52.79 -9.49
C GLU A 26 -20.76 52.10 -8.42
N PHE A 27 -21.31 51.06 -7.78
CA PHE A 27 -20.59 50.18 -6.87
C PHE A 27 -20.36 48.84 -7.57
N ARG A 28 -19.14 48.32 -7.50
CA ARG A 28 -18.76 47.08 -8.16
C ARG A 28 -18.24 46.09 -7.14
N ASN A 29 -18.99 45.02 -6.91
CA ASN A 29 -18.54 43.89 -6.10
C ASN A 29 -17.73 42.90 -6.95
N GLN A 30 -16.71 42.35 -6.36
CA GLN A 30 -15.87 41.36 -7.02
C GLN A 30 -16.41 39.96 -6.74
N PRO A 31 -16.72 39.11 -7.77
CA PRO A 31 -17.10 37.72 -7.56
C PRO A 31 -15.99 36.93 -6.89
N LYS A 32 -16.37 36.10 -5.92
CA LYS A 32 -15.45 35.10 -5.32
C LYS A 32 -15.10 34.04 -6.31
N GLY A 33 -14.04 33.30 -6.03
CA GLY A 33 -13.59 32.14 -6.81
C GLY A 33 -13.50 30.89 -5.97
N GLY A 34 -12.97 29.83 -6.58
CA GLY A 34 -12.76 28.55 -5.94
C GLY A 34 -11.58 27.78 -6.51
N VAL A 35 -11.33 26.63 -5.90
CA VAL A 35 -10.32 25.66 -6.34
C VAL A 35 -10.93 24.27 -6.32
N LEU A 36 -10.79 23.54 -7.43
CA LEU A 36 -11.07 22.11 -7.52
C LEU A 36 -9.75 21.35 -7.38
N VAL A 37 -9.64 20.52 -6.36
CA VAL A 37 -8.53 19.60 -6.20
C VAL A 37 -8.92 18.25 -6.80
N LYS A 38 -8.01 17.69 -7.61
CA LYS A 38 -8.11 16.34 -8.18
C LYS A 38 -6.96 15.49 -7.67
N LYS A 39 -7.26 14.29 -7.21
CA LYS A 39 -6.30 13.29 -6.78
C LYS A 39 -6.38 12.08 -7.68
N VAL A 40 -5.26 11.72 -8.31
CA VAL A 40 -5.19 10.61 -9.27
C VAL A 40 -3.99 9.71 -9.03
N ASP A 41 -4.13 8.46 -9.45
CA ASP A 41 -3.05 7.48 -9.55
C ASP A 41 -2.05 7.93 -10.63
N SER A 42 -0.76 7.93 -10.30
CA SER A 42 0.31 8.42 -11.19
C SER A 42 0.53 7.56 -12.44
N VAL A 43 0.07 6.31 -12.41
CA VAL A 43 0.26 5.31 -13.48
C VAL A 43 -0.99 5.20 -14.35
N THR A 44 -2.15 5.00 -13.71
CA THR A 44 -3.42 4.70 -14.39
C THR A 44 -4.27 5.93 -14.66
N ASN A 45 -3.98 7.06 -13.99
CA ASN A 45 -4.80 8.27 -13.92
C ASN A 45 -6.19 8.05 -13.30
N ALA A 46 -6.43 6.91 -12.66
CA ALA A 46 -7.67 6.64 -11.95
C ALA A 46 -7.82 7.60 -10.73
N PRO A 47 -9.05 8.04 -10.40
CA PRO A 47 -9.29 8.88 -9.25
C PRO A 47 -8.99 8.13 -7.94
N ILE A 48 -8.43 8.86 -6.95
CA ILE A 48 -8.15 8.30 -5.61
C ILE A 48 -9.02 9.02 -4.58
N SER A 49 -9.94 8.26 -3.96
CA SER A 49 -10.77 8.72 -2.82
C SER A 49 -10.03 8.59 -1.49
N ASP A 50 -10.59 9.18 -0.43
CA ASP A 50 -10.15 9.03 0.97
C ASP A 50 -8.73 9.55 1.26
N VAL A 51 -8.23 10.46 0.42
CA VAL A 51 -6.95 11.16 0.62
C VAL A 51 -7.21 12.46 1.38
N GLU A 52 -6.50 12.69 2.50
CA GLU A 52 -6.67 13.88 3.34
C GLU A 52 -5.66 14.97 2.95
N PHE A 53 -6.17 16.19 2.87
CA PHE A 53 -5.40 17.40 2.59
C PHE A 53 -5.58 18.42 3.70
N LEU A 54 -4.54 19.20 3.96
CA LEU A 54 -4.58 20.44 4.72
C LEU A 54 -4.49 21.61 3.75
N VAL A 55 -5.39 22.57 3.91
CA VAL A 55 -5.43 23.79 3.10
C VAL A 55 -5.28 25.01 3.99
N THR A 56 -4.30 25.86 3.66
CA THR A 56 -4.07 27.14 4.31
C THR A 56 -3.97 28.27 3.28
N ASP A 57 -4.05 29.50 3.72
CA ASP A 57 -3.57 30.65 2.93
C ASP A 57 -2.05 30.87 3.12
N SER A 58 -1.51 31.90 2.47
CA SER A 58 -0.09 32.27 2.56
C SER A 58 0.35 32.73 3.96
N ASP A 59 -0.59 33.13 4.81
CA ASP A 59 -0.34 33.59 6.18
C ASP A 59 -0.49 32.45 7.21
N GLY A 60 -0.82 31.24 6.73
CA GLY A 60 -0.99 30.04 7.54
C GLY A 60 -2.39 29.89 8.15
N ASN A 61 -3.36 30.73 7.78
CA ASN A 61 -4.73 30.59 8.26
C ASN A 61 -5.39 29.37 7.61
N LEU A 62 -6.12 28.61 8.41
CA LEU A 62 -6.84 27.43 7.95
C LEU A 62 -8.05 27.81 7.09
N ILE A 63 -8.23 27.15 5.96
CA ILE A 63 -9.30 27.40 5.01
C ILE A 63 -10.43 26.39 5.21
N GLY A 64 -11.68 26.90 5.21
CA GLY A 64 -12.89 26.07 5.34
C GLY A 64 -13.29 25.77 6.79
N ASN A 65 -14.40 25.03 6.94
CA ASN A 65 -15.07 24.82 8.24
C ASN A 65 -14.49 23.65 9.07
N ALA A 66 -13.67 22.80 8.46
CA ALA A 66 -13.12 21.58 9.08
C ALA A 66 -11.64 21.74 9.49
N ASN A 67 -11.28 22.89 10.06
CA ASN A 67 -9.90 23.20 10.44
C ASN A 67 -8.90 23.00 9.29
N GLY A 68 -9.26 23.44 8.09
CA GLY A 68 -8.44 23.32 6.90
C GLY A 68 -8.33 21.90 6.31
N LYS A 69 -9.04 20.92 6.87
CA LYS A 69 -9.02 19.54 6.40
C LYS A 69 -10.06 19.27 5.32
N PHE A 70 -9.62 18.63 4.26
CA PHE A 70 -10.44 18.17 3.15
C PHE A 70 -10.09 16.73 2.80
N VAL A 71 -11.10 15.97 2.39
CA VAL A 71 -10.92 14.56 1.98
C VAL A 71 -11.50 14.39 0.58
N THR A 72 -10.79 13.67 -0.29
CA THR A 72 -11.28 13.40 -1.64
C THR A 72 -12.46 12.42 -1.61
N ASP A 73 -13.46 12.70 -2.43
CA ASP A 73 -14.65 11.88 -2.65
C ASP A 73 -14.37 10.68 -3.58
N SER A 74 -15.42 9.94 -3.96
CA SER A 74 -15.31 8.80 -4.88
C SER A 74 -14.82 9.15 -6.29
N ALA A 75 -14.94 10.43 -6.69
CA ALA A 75 -14.38 10.96 -7.93
C ALA A 75 -12.92 11.43 -7.78
N GLY A 76 -12.31 11.23 -6.61
CA GLY A 76 -10.97 11.70 -6.29
C GLY A 76 -10.90 13.23 -6.16
N THR A 77 -11.99 13.90 -5.78
CA THR A 77 -12.04 15.35 -5.79
C THR A 77 -12.56 15.95 -4.48
N PHE A 78 -12.21 17.21 -4.24
CA PHE A 78 -12.94 18.13 -3.38
C PHE A 78 -12.87 19.54 -3.94
N THR A 79 -13.83 20.38 -3.56
CA THR A 79 -13.90 21.77 -4.03
C THR A 79 -13.85 22.73 -2.86
N ILE A 80 -13.07 23.80 -2.99
CA ILE A 80 -13.00 24.93 -2.07
C ILE A 80 -13.69 26.09 -2.76
N THR A 81 -14.73 26.64 -2.14
CA THR A 81 -15.53 27.74 -2.70
C THR A 81 -15.47 28.98 -1.83
N ASP A 82 -16.00 30.07 -2.33
CA ASP A 82 -16.21 31.33 -1.59
C ASP A 82 -14.91 32.03 -1.15
N ILE A 83 -13.83 31.84 -1.90
CA ILE A 83 -12.52 32.42 -1.59
C ILE A 83 -12.37 33.78 -2.33
N ALA A 84 -11.79 34.75 -1.64
CA ALA A 84 -11.47 36.05 -2.20
C ALA A 84 -10.47 35.93 -3.37
N PRO A 85 -10.73 36.56 -4.52
CA PRO A 85 -9.75 36.59 -5.61
C PRO A 85 -8.43 37.24 -5.15
N GLY A 86 -7.32 36.68 -5.64
CA GLY A 86 -5.98 37.09 -5.23
C GLY A 86 -5.43 36.34 -4.03
N THR A 87 -6.27 35.64 -3.24
CA THR A 87 -5.80 34.74 -2.18
C THR A 87 -4.94 33.64 -2.77
N THR A 88 -3.80 33.40 -2.17
CA THR A 88 -2.94 32.24 -2.49
C THR A 88 -3.22 31.13 -1.48
N LEU A 89 -3.68 29.98 -1.97
CA LEU A 89 -3.87 28.78 -1.16
C LEU A 89 -2.64 27.89 -1.26
N ILE A 90 -2.29 27.28 -0.12
CA ILE A 90 -1.27 26.23 0.01
C ILE A 90 -2.03 24.95 0.35
N ILE A 91 -1.91 23.95 -0.52
CA ILE A 91 -2.61 22.68 -0.42
C ILE A 91 -1.56 21.58 -0.23
N LYS A 92 -1.63 20.86 0.87
CA LYS A 92 -0.69 19.80 1.23
C LYS A 92 -1.43 18.52 1.55
N GLU A 93 -1.00 17.38 0.97
CA GLU A 93 -1.49 16.08 1.37
C GLU A 93 -0.96 15.72 2.75
N THR A 94 -1.82 15.26 3.64
CA THR A 94 -1.48 14.88 5.02
C THR A 94 -1.63 13.39 5.29
N ARG A 95 -2.45 12.69 4.49
CA ARG A 95 -2.65 11.24 4.56
C ARG A 95 -3.01 10.70 3.18
N ALA A 96 -2.19 9.79 2.67
CA ALA A 96 -2.50 9.03 1.47
C ALA A 96 -3.61 7.98 1.75
N LYS A 97 -4.25 7.51 0.69
CA LYS A 97 -5.04 6.29 0.73
C LYS A 97 -4.11 5.09 0.89
N ASP A 98 -4.61 4.04 1.57
CA ASP A 98 -3.92 2.77 1.65
C ASP A 98 -3.58 2.25 0.25
N GLY A 99 -2.40 1.63 0.07
CA GLY A 99 -1.87 1.22 -1.24
C GLY A 99 -1.08 2.28 -1.99
N TYR A 100 -1.02 3.50 -1.47
CA TYR A 100 -0.29 4.60 -2.09
C TYR A 100 0.80 5.18 -1.18
N LEU A 101 1.83 5.74 -1.81
CA LEU A 101 2.83 6.55 -1.12
C LEU A 101 2.29 7.95 -0.89
N LEU A 102 2.54 8.49 0.31
CA LEU A 102 2.27 9.90 0.61
C LEU A 102 3.26 10.79 -0.17
N ASP A 103 2.72 11.76 -0.90
CA ASP A 103 3.48 12.90 -1.41
C ASP A 103 3.04 14.16 -0.67
N ASP A 104 3.80 14.54 0.34
CA ASP A 104 3.51 15.70 1.18
C ASP A 104 4.06 17.03 0.63
N THR A 105 4.50 17.05 -0.63
CA THR A 105 4.95 18.26 -1.32
C THR A 105 3.75 19.20 -1.54
N PRO A 106 3.76 20.41 -0.95
CA PRO A 106 2.64 21.32 -1.10
C PRO A 106 2.59 21.92 -2.51
N GLN A 107 1.38 22.16 -3.01
CA GLN A 107 1.15 22.97 -4.19
C GLN A 107 0.48 24.28 -3.82
N THR A 108 0.81 25.35 -4.54
CA THR A 108 0.23 26.67 -4.34
C THR A 108 -0.65 27.07 -5.53
N VAL A 109 -1.78 27.70 -5.24
CA VAL A 109 -2.70 28.18 -6.26
C VAL A 109 -3.26 29.56 -5.89
N LYS A 110 -3.26 30.47 -6.86
CA LYS A 110 -3.88 31.79 -6.68
C LYS A 110 -5.32 31.78 -7.18
N VAL A 111 -6.26 32.13 -6.29
CA VAL A 111 -7.68 32.17 -6.61
C VAL A 111 -7.96 33.31 -7.56
N LYS A 112 -8.74 33.05 -8.60
CA LYS A 112 -9.20 34.05 -9.57
C LYS A 112 -10.67 34.37 -9.37
N SER A 113 -11.04 35.59 -9.78
CA SER A 113 -12.41 36.04 -9.71
C SER A 113 -13.32 35.26 -10.66
N ASN A 114 -14.47 34.81 -10.15
CA ASN A 114 -15.49 34.06 -10.92
C ASN A 114 -14.97 32.83 -11.65
N GLU A 115 -13.91 32.17 -11.13
CA GLU A 115 -13.28 31.00 -11.72
C GLU A 115 -13.04 29.91 -10.67
N VAL A 116 -13.18 28.64 -11.06
CA VAL A 116 -12.72 27.48 -10.29
C VAL A 116 -11.43 26.96 -10.92
N VAL A 117 -10.31 27.23 -10.27
CA VAL A 117 -8.99 26.79 -10.72
C VAL A 117 -8.80 25.31 -10.33
N THR A 118 -8.34 24.46 -11.25
CA THR A 118 -8.06 23.06 -10.96
C THR A 118 -6.60 22.84 -10.58
N VAL A 119 -6.36 22.08 -9.51
CA VAL A 119 -5.04 21.61 -9.07
C VAL A 119 -5.07 20.09 -9.01
N GLU A 120 -4.07 19.42 -9.63
CA GLU A 120 -3.97 17.98 -9.67
C GLU A 120 -2.80 17.48 -8.83
N PHE A 121 -3.08 16.50 -7.96
CA PHE A 121 -2.09 15.76 -7.17
C PHE A 121 -2.05 14.32 -7.64
N ARG A 122 -0.85 13.72 -7.63
CA ARG A 122 -0.60 12.35 -8.09
C ARG A 122 0.09 11.54 -6.99
N ASN A 123 -0.43 10.33 -6.68
CA ASN A 123 0.28 9.40 -5.81
C ASN A 123 0.74 8.18 -6.59
N GLN A 124 1.92 7.67 -6.21
CA GLN A 124 2.43 6.41 -6.72
C GLN A 124 1.82 5.25 -5.93
N PRO A 125 1.27 4.22 -6.61
CA PRO A 125 0.89 3.00 -5.92
C PRO A 125 2.13 2.31 -5.35
N LYS A 126 2.01 1.72 -4.17
CA LYS A 126 3.01 0.83 -3.61
C LYS A 126 3.15 -0.43 -4.48
N GLY A 127 4.16 -1.24 -4.22
CA GLY A 127 4.43 -2.47 -4.97
C GLY A 127 3.84 -3.72 -4.33
N ASN A 128 4.21 -4.88 -4.89
CA ASN A 128 3.76 -6.19 -4.43
C ASN A 128 4.93 -7.17 -4.28
N LEU A 129 4.74 -8.18 -3.43
CA LEU A 129 5.66 -9.30 -3.26
C LEU A 129 4.90 -10.62 -3.41
N ILE A 130 5.42 -11.52 -4.25
CA ILE A 130 4.95 -12.89 -4.39
C ILE A 130 6.05 -13.82 -3.92
N ILE A 131 5.72 -14.72 -3.01
CA ILE A 131 6.59 -15.82 -2.60
C ILE A 131 6.04 -17.08 -3.23
N VAL A 132 6.91 -17.85 -3.89
CA VAL A 132 6.58 -19.12 -4.54
C VAL A 132 7.39 -20.23 -3.87
N LYS A 133 6.71 -21.19 -3.27
CA LYS A 133 7.30 -22.33 -2.58
C LYS A 133 7.06 -23.62 -3.34
N GLN A 134 8.14 -24.31 -3.68
CA GLN A 134 8.08 -25.51 -4.51
C GLN A 134 9.00 -26.62 -4.00
N ASP A 135 8.68 -27.85 -4.39
CA ASP A 135 9.60 -29.00 -4.33
C ASP A 135 10.84 -28.73 -5.20
N SER A 136 12.03 -29.02 -4.69
CA SER A 136 13.29 -28.76 -5.39
C SER A 136 13.49 -29.63 -6.64
N VAL A 137 12.86 -30.80 -6.69
CA VAL A 137 13.00 -31.82 -7.75
C VAL A 137 11.85 -31.70 -8.75
N THR A 138 10.60 -31.82 -8.28
CA THR A 138 9.42 -31.91 -9.13
C THR A 138 8.86 -30.54 -9.54
N LYS A 139 9.21 -29.48 -8.82
CA LYS A 139 8.67 -28.13 -8.95
C LYS A 139 7.18 -28.02 -8.60
N GLU A 140 6.60 -29.04 -8.02
CA GLU A 140 5.23 -29.00 -7.51
C GLU A 140 5.11 -27.99 -6.35
N PRO A 141 3.97 -27.30 -6.23
CA PRO A 141 3.74 -26.34 -5.18
C PRO A 141 3.67 -26.99 -3.79
N LEU A 142 4.20 -26.32 -2.77
CA LEU A 142 4.13 -26.77 -1.38
C LEU A 142 3.20 -25.86 -0.57
N GLU A 143 2.02 -26.39 -0.21
CA GLU A 143 1.02 -25.74 0.64
C GLU A 143 1.41 -25.82 2.12
N GLY A 144 1.10 -24.78 2.92
CA GLY A 144 1.20 -24.80 4.38
C GLY A 144 2.58 -24.49 4.95
N VAL A 145 3.58 -24.20 4.11
CA VAL A 145 4.92 -23.79 4.54
C VAL A 145 4.88 -22.42 5.17
N GLU A 146 5.48 -22.24 6.37
CA GLU A 146 5.43 -21.00 7.13
C GLU A 146 6.66 -20.12 6.87
N PHE A 147 6.38 -18.84 6.64
CA PHE A 147 7.36 -17.78 6.44
C PHE A 147 7.20 -16.66 7.45
N LYS A 148 8.31 -16.10 7.92
CA LYS A 148 8.35 -14.80 8.59
C LYS A 148 8.75 -13.73 7.58
N ILE A 149 7.93 -12.67 7.49
CA ILE A 149 8.13 -11.58 6.53
C ILE A 149 8.14 -10.25 7.30
N THR A 150 9.27 -9.54 7.20
CA THR A 150 9.47 -8.25 7.90
C THR A 150 10.11 -7.25 6.95
N TYR A 151 10.04 -5.98 7.29
CA TYR A 151 10.95 -4.99 6.72
C TYR A 151 12.38 -5.16 7.29
N ALA A 152 13.36 -4.51 6.67
CA ALA A 152 14.77 -4.61 7.07
C ALA A 152 15.03 -4.08 8.50
N ASP A 153 14.18 -3.21 9.01
CA ASP A 153 14.21 -2.70 10.39
C ASP A 153 13.59 -3.65 11.41
N GLY A 154 13.05 -4.79 10.96
CA GLY A 154 12.40 -5.80 11.78
C GLY A 154 10.92 -5.55 12.03
N SER A 155 10.35 -4.43 11.57
CA SER A 155 8.92 -4.18 11.65
C SER A 155 8.14 -5.16 10.77
N TYR A 156 6.90 -5.49 11.18
CA TYR A 156 6.05 -6.38 10.39
C TYR A 156 5.58 -5.69 9.12
N VAL A 157 5.50 -6.45 8.04
CA VAL A 157 4.95 -5.96 6.79
C VAL A 157 3.45 -5.73 6.98
N ASP A 158 3.04 -4.47 6.88
CA ASP A 158 1.63 -4.06 6.92
C ASP A 158 1.06 -4.20 5.51
N ALA A 159 0.50 -5.36 5.22
CA ALA A 159 -0.08 -5.67 3.92
C ALA A 159 -1.55 -5.25 3.89
N GLU A 160 -1.93 -4.47 2.91
CA GLU A 160 -3.31 -3.98 2.71
C GLU A 160 -4.23 -5.04 2.10
N SER A 161 -3.68 -6.01 1.39
CA SER A 161 -4.42 -7.14 0.85
C SER A 161 -3.64 -8.42 1.10
N GLY A 162 -4.30 -9.38 1.71
CA GLY A 162 -3.74 -10.65 2.12
C GLY A 162 -4.13 -10.92 3.58
N THR A 163 -3.75 -12.07 4.08
CA THR A 163 -3.92 -12.37 5.50
C THR A 163 -2.94 -11.52 6.28
N LEU A 164 -3.42 -10.41 6.84
CA LEU A 164 -2.63 -9.59 7.76
C LEU A 164 -2.16 -10.47 8.92
N SER A 165 -0.87 -10.59 9.08
CA SER A 165 -0.30 -11.29 10.22
C SER A 165 0.24 -10.26 11.21
N SER A 166 -0.42 -10.12 12.36
CA SER A 166 0.09 -9.30 13.47
C SER A 166 1.42 -9.81 14.04
N THR A 167 1.89 -10.96 13.57
CA THR A 167 3.14 -11.60 13.98
C THR A 167 4.18 -11.66 12.87
N GLY A 168 3.85 -11.19 11.66
CA GLY A 168 4.69 -11.32 10.48
C GLY A 168 4.81 -12.75 9.93
N LEU A 169 3.97 -13.70 10.40
CA LEU A 169 3.95 -15.09 9.95
C LEU A 169 2.89 -15.30 8.88
N TYR A 170 3.26 -15.96 7.80
CA TYR A 170 2.42 -16.24 6.64
C TYR A 170 2.59 -17.70 6.22
N ARG A 171 1.53 -18.30 5.69
CA ARG A 171 1.58 -19.67 5.17
C ARG A 171 1.25 -19.70 3.69
N THR A 172 1.93 -20.57 2.94
CA THR A 172 1.65 -20.80 1.52
C THR A 172 0.28 -21.44 1.31
N ASP A 173 -0.41 -20.96 0.27
CA ASP A 173 -1.70 -21.49 -0.19
C ASP A 173 -1.52 -22.81 -1.00
N LYS A 174 -2.63 -23.34 -1.55
CA LYS A 174 -2.65 -24.53 -2.40
C LYS A 174 -1.80 -24.42 -3.66
N ALA A 175 -1.54 -23.22 -4.12
CA ALA A 175 -0.64 -22.96 -5.26
C ALA A 175 0.81 -22.76 -4.81
N GLY A 176 1.14 -23.01 -3.53
CA GLY A 176 2.45 -22.79 -2.95
C GLY A 176 2.83 -21.30 -2.87
N LYS A 177 1.84 -20.39 -2.79
CA LYS A 177 2.10 -18.95 -2.87
C LYS A 177 1.70 -18.20 -1.62
N ILE A 178 2.42 -17.09 -1.36
CA ILE A 178 2.02 -15.98 -0.50
C ILE A 178 2.05 -14.74 -1.38
N THR A 179 0.96 -13.97 -1.41
CA THR A 179 0.88 -12.70 -2.13
C THR A 179 0.66 -11.58 -1.13
N ILE A 180 1.53 -10.57 -1.17
CA ILE A 180 1.47 -9.39 -0.31
C ILE A 180 1.41 -8.17 -1.22
N SER A 181 0.38 -7.35 -1.08
CA SER A 181 0.18 -6.14 -1.87
C SER A 181 0.23 -4.88 -1.00
N GLY A 182 0.51 -3.75 -1.63
CA GLY A 182 0.50 -2.46 -0.93
C GLY A 182 1.74 -2.22 -0.06
N ILE A 183 2.89 -2.75 -0.45
CA ILE A 183 4.16 -2.61 0.27
C ILE A 183 5.22 -1.90 -0.58
N SER A 184 6.22 -1.33 0.09
CA SER A 184 7.41 -0.77 -0.59
C SER A 184 8.59 -0.72 0.39
N GLY A 185 9.80 -0.85 -0.14
CA GLY A 185 11.04 -0.85 0.64
C GLY A 185 11.71 -2.22 0.68
N THR A 186 12.72 -2.35 1.55
CA THR A 186 13.47 -3.59 1.69
C THR A 186 12.75 -4.57 2.60
N VAL A 187 12.43 -5.75 2.07
CA VAL A 187 11.70 -6.83 2.75
C VAL A 187 12.62 -8.03 2.93
N VAL A 188 12.59 -8.62 4.13
CA VAL A 188 13.30 -9.85 4.50
C VAL A 188 12.28 -10.97 4.65
N VAL A 189 12.47 -12.05 3.89
CA VAL A 189 11.60 -13.24 3.88
C VAL A 189 12.40 -14.44 4.38
N THR A 190 11.96 -15.03 5.48
CA THR A 190 12.62 -16.18 6.08
C THR A 190 11.64 -17.35 6.21
N GLU A 191 11.97 -18.50 5.66
CA GLU A 191 11.23 -19.74 5.91
C GLU A 191 11.45 -20.19 7.35
N ILE A 192 10.38 -20.39 8.11
CA ILE A 192 10.42 -20.76 9.52
C ILE A 192 10.17 -22.24 9.72
N GLU A 193 9.15 -22.77 9.04
CA GLU A 193 8.72 -24.16 9.17
C GLU A 193 8.30 -24.73 7.83
N THR A 194 8.73 -25.96 7.54
CA THR A 194 8.29 -26.70 6.36
C THR A 194 7.24 -27.75 6.71
N ILE A 195 6.64 -28.34 5.68
CA ILE A 195 5.69 -29.44 5.83
C ILE A 195 6.40 -30.77 6.04
N PRO A 196 5.73 -31.78 6.64
CA PRO A 196 6.29 -33.14 6.80
C PRO A 196 6.77 -33.74 5.47
N GLY A 197 7.90 -34.41 5.51
CA GLY A 197 8.51 -35.05 4.33
C GLY A 197 9.48 -34.15 3.55
N TYR A 198 9.74 -32.95 4.03
CA TYR A 198 10.67 -31.99 3.42
C TYR A 198 11.70 -31.44 4.41
N THR A 199 12.82 -30.99 3.88
CA THR A 199 13.86 -30.27 4.63
C THR A 199 14.03 -28.85 4.05
N ILE A 200 14.24 -27.86 4.94
CA ILE A 200 14.60 -26.49 4.55
C ILE A 200 16.07 -26.46 4.12
N ASP A 201 16.38 -25.77 3.03
CA ASP A 201 17.75 -25.43 2.68
C ASP A 201 18.20 -24.20 3.49
N GLU A 202 19.06 -24.42 4.47
CA GLU A 202 19.56 -23.37 5.37
C GLU A 202 20.31 -22.24 4.65
N ASN A 203 20.89 -22.52 3.46
CA ASN A 203 21.62 -21.52 2.68
C ASN A 203 20.67 -20.53 1.96
N THR A 204 19.45 -20.97 1.65
CA THR A 204 18.48 -20.18 0.89
C THR A 204 17.20 -19.88 1.67
N ARG A 205 17.13 -20.27 2.97
CA ARG A 205 15.94 -20.07 3.81
C ARG A 205 15.58 -18.60 4.03
N THR A 206 16.55 -17.68 3.88
CA THR A 206 16.32 -16.24 4.02
C THR A 206 16.73 -15.52 2.74
N GLN A 207 15.82 -14.74 2.20
CA GLN A 207 16.07 -13.88 1.04
C GLN A 207 15.63 -12.45 1.36
N THR A 208 16.34 -11.48 0.78
CA THR A 208 16.03 -10.06 0.90
C THR A 208 15.74 -9.48 -0.48
N VAL A 209 14.71 -8.66 -0.58
CA VAL A 209 14.30 -8.03 -1.84
C VAL A 209 13.89 -6.57 -1.60
N VAL A 210 14.14 -5.72 -2.58
CA VAL A 210 13.62 -4.34 -2.59
C VAL A 210 12.36 -4.31 -3.45
N VAL A 211 11.23 -3.98 -2.84
CA VAL A 211 9.96 -3.76 -3.53
C VAL A 211 9.83 -2.28 -3.83
N ASN A 212 9.92 -1.91 -5.10
CA ASN A 212 9.76 -0.52 -5.54
C ASN A 212 8.27 -0.18 -5.72
N PRO A 213 7.90 1.12 -5.70
CA PRO A 213 6.56 1.56 -6.07
C PRO A 213 6.15 1.04 -7.45
N ASN A 214 4.89 0.62 -7.57
CA ASN A 214 4.31 0.09 -8.80
C ASN A 214 5.06 -1.11 -9.42
N ASP A 215 5.77 -1.89 -8.60
CA ASP A 215 6.54 -3.06 -9.03
C ASP A 215 6.00 -4.33 -8.35
N THR A 216 6.26 -5.49 -8.96
CA THR A 216 5.95 -6.79 -8.37
C THR A 216 7.21 -7.64 -8.36
N GLN A 217 7.70 -7.93 -7.16
CA GLN A 217 8.83 -8.81 -6.96
C GLN A 217 8.36 -10.24 -6.68
N THR A 218 9.10 -11.24 -7.18
CA THR A 218 8.82 -12.66 -6.94
C THR A 218 10.06 -13.34 -6.37
N LEU A 219 9.91 -14.01 -5.22
CA LEU A 219 10.94 -14.83 -4.60
C LEU A 219 10.56 -16.30 -4.70
N TYR A 220 11.53 -17.13 -5.07
CA TYR A 220 11.37 -18.58 -5.15
C TYR A 220 12.13 -19.25 -4.02
N PHE A 221 11.45 -20.15 -3.30
CA PHE A 221 12.00 -21.00 -2.27
C PHE A 221 11.76 -22.46 -2.62
N TYR A 222 12.77 -23.29 -2.39
CA TYR A 222 12.72 -24.71 -2.71
C TYR A 222 13.02 -25.54 -1.46
N ASN A 223 12.23 -26.60 -1.21
CA ASN A 223 12.56 -27.60 -0.20
C ASN A 223 12.84 -28.94 -0.85
N THR A 224 13.75 -29.67 -0.23
CA THR A 224 14.16 -30.98 -0.72
C THR A 224 13.34 -32.04 -0.03
N PRO A 225 12.70 -32.96 -0.80
CA PRO A 225 12.01 -34.10 -0.20
C PRO A 225 12.98 -34.98 0.54
N VAL A 226 12.61 -35.45 1.74
CA VAL A 226 13.42 -36.41 2.49
C VAL A 226 13.36 -37.76 1.81
N GLY A 227 14.50 -38.37 1.66
CA GLY A 227 14.60 -39.73 1.15
C GLY A 227 13.98 -40.75 2.10
N GLY A 228 13.37 -41.79 1.56
CA GLY A 228 12.83 -42.90 2.30
C GLY A 228 13.69 -44.18 2.10
N LEU A 229 13.74 -45.03 3.10
CA LEU A 229 14.33 -46.37 2.99
C LEU A 229 13.21 -47.40 3.15
N GLN A 230 13.04 -48.25 2.15
CA GLN A 230 12.19 -49.43 2.22
C GLN A 230 13.06 -50.63 2.40
N ILE A 231 12.83 -51.41 3.47
CA ILE A 231 13.51 -52.68 3.71
C ILE A 231 12.52 -53.81 3.43
N ILE A 232 12.88 -54.72 2.56
CA ILE A 232 12.09 -55.90 2.24
C ILE A 232 12.92 -57.13 2.68
N LYS A 233 12.36 -57.91 3.60
CA LYS A 233 12.91 -59.23 3.96
C LYS A 233 12.16 -60.30 3.23
N SER A 234 12.86 -61.15 2.53
CA SER A 234 12.27 -62.30 1.84
C SER A 234 13.07 -63.59 2.09
N ASP A 235 12.40 -64.70 1.98
CA ASP A 235 12.97 -66.02 1.98
C ASP A 235 13.84 -66.25 0.73
N THR A 236 15.00 -66.86 0.89
CA THR A 236 15.98 -66.99 -0.19
C THR A 236 15.53 -67.96 -1.28
N ASP A 237 14.79 -69.03 -0.91
CA ASP A 237 14.42 -70.11 -1.83
C ASP A 237 13.07 -69.87 -2.51
N SER A 238 12.11 -69.36 -1.75
CA SER A 238 10.73 -69.16 -2.23
C SER A 238 10.44 -67.72 -2.68
N GLY A 239 11.28 -66.70 -2.36
CA GLY A 239 11.06 -65.26 -2.62
C GLY A 239 9.93 -64.65 -1.81
N LYS A 240 9.28 -65.42 -0.93
CA LYS A 240 8.16 -64.91 -0.12
C LYS A 240 8.63 -63.91 0.91
N ARG A 241 7.84 -62.84 1.10
CA ARG A 241 8.11 -61.83 2.12
C ARG A 241 7.99 -62.43 3.53
N ILE A 242 8.96 -62.09 4.41
CA ILE A 242 9.01 -62.53 5.81
C ILE A 242 8.62 -61.31 6.66
N SER A 243 7.52 -61.45 7.45
CA SER A 243 7.05 -60.45 8.38
C SER A 243 7.62 -60.66 9.78
N GLY A 244 7.57 -59.61 10.64
CA GLY A 244 7.97 -59.69 12.03
C GLY A 244 9.49 -59.71 12.29
N VAL A 245 10.31 -59.47 11.27
CA VAL A 245 11.76 -59.32 11.41
C VAL A 245 12.10 -57.93 11.92
N LYS A 246 12.83 -57.86 13.03
CA LYS A 246 13.28 -56.59 13.61
C LYS A 246 14.56 -56.08 12.92
N PHE A 247 14.58 -54.83 12.56
CA PHE A 247 15.76 -54.15 12.01
C PHE A 247 16.11 -52.96 12.89
N GLU A 248 17.39 -52.76 13.11
CA GLU A 248 17.96 -51.53 13.65
C GLU A 248 18.66 -50.79 12.52
N ILE A 249 18.26 -49.54 12.30
CA ILE A 249 18.86 -48.68 11.29
C ILE A 249 19.78 -47.69 11.98
N ARG A 250 21.04 -47.64 11.58
CA ARG A 250 22.04 -46.71 12.09
C ARG A 250 22.51 -45.75 10.99
N LYS A 251 22.76 -44.51 11.36
CA LYS A 251 23.51 -43.57 10.51
C LYS A 251 24.98 -43.98 10.45
N MET A 252 25.72 -43.51 9.46
CA MET A 252 27.16 -43.83 9.34
C MET A 252 28.00 -43.38 10.54
N ASN A 253 27.53 -42.36 11.29
CA ASN A 253 28.16 -41.91 12.55
C ASN A 253 27.86 -42.83 13.76
N GLY A 254 27.14 -43.95 13.57
CA GLY A 254 26.76 -44.89 14.59
C GLY A 254 25.48 -44.58 15.37
N GLU A 255 24.88 -43.42 15.16
CA GLU A 255 23.62 -43.01 15.81
C GLU A 255 22.45 -43.89 15.33
N ILE A 256 21.64 -44.39 16.27
CA ILE A 256 20.45 -45.19 15.95
C ILE A 256 19.36 -44.24 15.40
N HIS A 257 18.93 -44.50 14.15
CA HIS A 257 17.79 -43.77 13.58
C HIS A 257 16.45 -44.29 14.15
N GLY A 258 16.35 -45.59 14.35
CA GLY A 258 15.15 -46.25 14.91
C GLY A 258 15.21 -47.75 14.80
N ALA A 259 14.29 -48.45 15.50
CA ALA A 259 14.04 -49.88 15.38
C ALA A 259 12.67 -50.08 14.73
N TYR A 260 12.62 -50.94 13.71
CA TYR A 260 11.46 -51.20 12.88
C TYR A 260 11.13 -52.68 12.77
N THR A 261 9.87 -53.04 12.59
CA THR A 261 9.37 -54.41 12.44
C THR A 261 8.58 -54.58 11.16
#